data_d78c4ba8b62d9b60e0bb29327881cf84
#
_entry.id   d78c4ba8b62d9b60e0bb29327881cf84
#
_cell.length_a   1.000
_cell.length_b   1.000
_cell.length_c   1.000
_cell.angle_alpha   90.00
_cell.angle_beta   90.00
_cell.angle_gamma   90.00
#
_symmetry.space_group_name_H-M   'P 1'
#
loop_
_entity.id
_entity.type
_entity.pdbx_description
1 polymer ?
#
loop_
_entity_poly.entity_id
_entity_poly.type
_entity_poly.pdbx_seq_one_letter_code
_entity_poly.pdbx_strand_id
1 'polypeptide(L)' 'MISYKPFYETLFKKGITEYHLIFKECFSANTIHRIKKGEAISTKTLDALCFVLDCEVSDIIKYEKDEEM' A
#
# COMPACT_ATOMS: atom_id res chain seq x y z
N MET A 1 -1.37 11.28 10.63
CA MET A 1 -2.19 10.47 9.70
C MET A 1 -1.34 9.42 9.01
N ILE A 2 -1.97 8.35 8.61
CA ILE A 2 -1.25 7.28 7.92
C ILE A 2 -1.07 7.64 6.45
N SER A 3 0.13 7.44 5.95
CA SER A 3 0.48 7.74 4.57
C SER A 3 0.87 6.46 3.84
N TYR A 4 0.46 6.35 2.59
CA TYR A 4 0.84 5.22 1.73
C TYR A 4 1.98 5.59 0.78
N LYS A 5 2.68 6.67 1.04
CA LYS A 5 3.83 7.04 0.21
C LYS A 5 4.85 5.90 0.10
N PRO A 6 5.19 5.21 1.20
CA PRO A 6 6.14 4.10 1.09
C PRO A 6 5.67 3.00 0.13
N PHE A 7 4.35 2.74 0.10
CA PHE A 7 3.78 1.74 -0.79
C PHE A 7 4.13 2.03 -2.25
N TYR A 8 3.92 3.28 -2.67
CA TYR A 8 4.18 3.65 -4.05
C TYR A 8 5.69 3.67 -4.35
N GLU A 9 6.50 4.04 -3.37
CA GLU A 9 7.95 3.97 -3.52
C GLU A 9 8.42 2.53 -3.69
N THR A 10 7.83 1.62 -2.93
CA THR A 10 8.17 0.20 -3.01
C THR A 10 7.75 -0.38 -4.36
N LEU A 11 6.55 -0.03 -4.83
CA LEU A 11 6.11 -0.46 -6.15
C LEU A 11 7.08 0.01 -7.22
N PHE A 12 7.48 1.27 -7.15
CA PHE A 12 8.39 1.85 -8.12
C PHE A 12 9.75 1.13 -8.10
N LYS A 13 10.29 0.92 -6.92
CA LYS A 13 11.56 0.23 -6.76
C LYS A 13 11.54 -1.18 -7.31
N LYS A 14 10.43 -1.88 -7.12
CA LYS A 14 10.32 -3.27 -7.54
C LYS A 14 9.80 -3.44 -8.96
N GLY A 15 9.42 -2.34 -9.60
CA GLY A 15 8.90 -2.38 -10.96
C GLY A 15 7.53 -3.06 -11.03
N ILE A 16 6.73 -2.94 -9.98
CA ILE A 16 5.41 -3.55 -9.91
C ILE A 16 4.37 -2.45 -10.04
N THR A 17 3.30 -2.74 -10.78
CA THR A 17 2.22 -1.76 -10.97
C THR A 17 0.99 -2.15 -10.17
N GLU A 18 0.08 -1.20 -9.97
CA GLU A 18 -1.22 -1.50 -9.36
C GLU A 18 -1.98 -2.53 -10.18
N TYR A 19 -1.86 -2.44 -11.51
CA TYR A 19 -2.48 -3.40 -12.42
C TYR A 19 -1.99 -4.81 -12.11
N HIS A 20 -0.69 -4.97 -11.88
CA HIS A 20 -0.11 -6.27 -11.55
C HIS A 20 -0.73 -6.83 -10.27
N LEU A 21 -0.91 -5.98 -9.25
CA LEU A 21 -1.48 -6.41 -7.99
C LEU A 21 -2.92 -6.89 -8.17
N ILE A 22 -3.70 -6.20 -8.98
CA ILE A 22 -5.10 -6.55 -9.20
C ILE A 22 -5.23 -7.82 -10.03
N PHE A 23 -4.52 -7.90 -11.12
CA PHE A 23 -4.74 -8.97 -12.10
C PHE A 23 -3.84 -10.18 -11.96
N LYS A 24 -2.68 -10.02 -11.33
CA LYS A 24 -1.76 -11.15 -11.14
C LYS A 24 -1.76 -11.66 -9.71
N GLU A 25 -1.96 -10.76 -8.75
CA GLU A 25 -1.92 -11.15 -7.33
C GLU A 25 -3.32 -11.18 -6.71
N CYS A 26 -4.33 -10.95 -7.49
CA CYS A 26 -5.72 -11.06 -7.09
C CYS A 26 -6.16 -10.10 -5.98
N PHE A 27 -5.53 -8.95 -5.89
CA PHE A 27 -6.03 -7.94 -4.98
C PHE A 27 -7.27 -7.29 -5.57
N SER A 28 -8.21 -6.95 -4.71
CA SER A 28 -9.42 -6.27 -5.15
C SER A 28 -9.07 -4.89 -5.69
N ALA A 29 -9.67 -4.53 -6.81
CA ALA A 29 -9.50 -3.18 -7.36
C ALA A 29 -9.97 -2.15 -6.35
N ASN A 30 -11.00 -2.49 -5.56
CA ASN A 30 -11.52 -1.59 -4.54
C ASN A 30 -10.48 -1.33 -3.44
N THR A 31 -9.73 -2.36 -3.07
CA THR A 31 -8.67 -2.22 -2.07
C THR A 31 -7.58 -1.27 -2.56
N ILE A 32 -7.16 -1.44 -3.81
CA ILE A 32 -6.13 -0.58 -4.39
C ILE A 32 -6.65 0.86 -4.52
N HIS A 33 -7.92 1.00 -4.86
CA HIS A 33 -8.55 2.31 -4.96
C HIS A 33 -8.59 3.02 -3.60
N ARG A 34 -8.85 2.29 -2.52
CA ARG A 34 -8.81 2.84 -1.18
C ARG A 34 -7.43 3.35 -0.81
N ILE A 35 -6.41 2.59 -1.15
CA ILE A 35 -5.03 2.99 -0.89
C ILE A 35 -4.73 4.29 -1.65
N LYS A 36 -5.16 4.36 -2.91
CA LYS A 36 -4.93 5.53 -3.73
C LYS A 36 -5.60 6.77 -3.13
N LYS A 37 -6.76 6.60 -2.50
CA LYS A 37 -7.46 7.69 -1.86
C LYS A 37 -6.99 7.98 -0.44
N GLY A 38 -6.08 7.19 0.09
CA GLY A 38 -5.60 7.37 1.45
C GLY A 38 -6.55 6.84 2.51
N GLU A 39 -7.44 5.93 2.15
CA GLU A 39 -8.41 5.37 3.08
C GLU A 39 -7.83 4.18 3.82
N ALA A 40 -8.47 3.80 4.92
CA ALA A 40 -7.99 2.71 5.76
C ALA A 40 -8.08 1.36 5.05
N ILE A 41 -7.14 0.49 5.37
CA ILE A 41 -7.19 -0.91 4.95
C ILE A 41 -7.01 -1.75 6.20
N SER A 42 -7.44 -3.01 6.13
CA SER A 42 -7.30 -3.89 7.27
C SER A 42 -5.85 -4.36 7.40
N THR A 43 -5.49 -4.79 8.62
CA THR A 43 -4.17 -5.37 8.82
C THR A 43 -4.01 -6.67 8.04
N LYS A 44 -5.11 -7.35 7.74
CA LYS A 44 -5.07 -8.54 6.92
C LYS A 44 -4.62 -8.20 5.51
N THR A 45 -5.13 -7.10 4.95
CA THR A 45 -4.72 -6.63 3.65
C THR A 45 -3.26 -6.20 3.67
N LEU A 46 -2.86 -5.52 4.74
CA LEU A 46 -1.48 -5.09 4.92
C LEU A 46 -0.54 -6.30 4.95
N ASP A 47 -0.94 -7.34 5.67
CA ASP A 47 -0.18 -8.57 5.75
C ASP A 47 0.02 -9.18 4.35
N ALA A 48 -1.06 -9.24 3.58
CA ALA A 48 -0.99 -9.79 2.22
C ALA A 48 -0.08 -8.97 1.32
N LEU A 49 -0.11 -7.65 1.44
CA LEU A 49 0.76 -6.79 0.66
C LEU A 49 2.23 -7.02 1.01
N CYS A 50 2.52 -7.16 2.29
CA CYS A 50 3.90 -7.43 2.71
C CYS A 50 4.38 -8.77 2.16
N PHE A 51 3.51 -9.76 2.16
CA PHE A 51 3.86 -11.08 1.64
C PHE A 51 4.13 -11.04 0.13
N VAL A 52 3.21 -10.43 -0.60
CA VAL A 52 3.32 -10.37 -2.06
C VAL A 52 4.50 -9.52 -2.51
N LEU A 53 4.74 -8.41 -1.85
CA LEU A 53 5.82 -7.51 -2.22
C LEU A 53 7.14 -7.87 -1.55
N ASP A 54 7.10 -8.85 -0.63
CA ASP A 54 8.28 -9.29 0.09
C ASP A 54 8.95 -8.09 0.76
N CYS A 55 8.21 -7.41 1.59
CA CYS A 55 8.68 -6.19 2.24
C CYS A 55 8.12 -6.06 3.65
N GLU A 56 8.54 -5.03 4.34
CA GLU A 56 8.13 -4.75 5.72
C GLU A 56 6.91 -3.86 5.74
N VAL A 57 6.24 -3.79 6.87
CA VAL A 57 5.10 -2.88 7.05
C VAL A 57 5.53 -1.43 6.77
N SER A 58 6.73 -1.06 7.19
CA SER A 58 7.24 0.29 6.97
C SER A 58 7.49 0.61 5.50
N ASP A 59 7.48 -0.41 4.65
CA ASP A 59 7.61 -0.20 3.20
C ASP A 59 6.24 0.01 2.55
N ILE A 60 5.17 -0.06 3.34
CA ILE A 60 3.80 0.12 2.84
C ILE A 60 3.19 1.38 3.42
N ILE A 61 3.29 1.57 4.73
CA ILE A 61 2.66 2.70 5.41
C ILE A 61 3.64 3.38 6.35
N LYS A 62 3.34 4.62 6.68
CA LYS A 62 4.07 5.32 7.73
C LYS A 62 3.11 6.32 8.37
N TYR A 63 3.44 6.74 9.58
CA TYR A 63 2.66 7.77 10.24
C TYR A 63 3.30 9.14 9.94
N GLU A 64 2.49 10.09 9.53
CA GLU A 64 2.94 11.45 9.33
C GLU A 64 2.16 12.33 10.29
N LYS A 65 2.89 13.10 11.05
CA LYS A 65 2.25 13.99 12.00
C LYS A 65 1.58 15.13 11.25
N ASP A 66 0.33 15.43 11.61
CA ASP A 66 -0.37 16.51 10.98
C ASP A 66 0.24 17.82 11.40
N GLU A 67 0.38 18.72 10.48
CA GLU A 67 0.90 19.99 10.77
C GLU A 67 -0.21 20.86 11.16
N GLU A 68 -0.58 20.93 12.31
CA GLU A 68 -1.64 21.66 12.69
C GLU A 68 -1.30 22.95 12.96
N MET A 69 -1.50 23.70 12.68
CA MET A 69 -1.11 24.83 13.02
C MET A 69 -1.53 25.47 13.80
#